data_f2ef7126625f6ff21d74d088873a1ef2
#
_entry.id   f2ef7126625f6ff21d74d088873a1ef2
#
_cell.length_a   1.000
_cell.length_b   1.000
_cell.length_c   1.000
_cell.angle_alpha   90.00
_cell.angle_beta   90.00
_cell.angle_gamma   90.00
#
_symmetry.space_group_name_H-M   'P 1'
#
loop_
_entity.id
_entity.type
_entity.pdbx_description
1 polymer ?
#
loop_
_entity_poly.entity_id
_entity_poly.type
_entity_poly.pdbx_seq_one_letter_code
_entity_poly.pdbx_strand_id
1 'polypeptide(L)'
;MTQAQAIIFDLDGCLVDSEPQSLAAVAAEMRALGIADATPEEIGARFLGVSISVIHDYVERRSGAPCPPEFSANFERRLFASYETGLTCIPGVPGLLQQLHTEGVPMAIGTGGSLLRLATTLRLSGLAPYFEERGFSADQVAQGKPAPDLFLLAARELGVPPEICVVIEDSPHGVKAARAAGMRAIGFTGGTHLDGRREVHADTLRQAGAEEVLADMSQMYAALSALRHAPR
;
A
#
# COMPACT_ATOMS: atom_id res chain seq x y z
N MET A 1 21.39 -10.64 18.64
CA MET A 1 21.07 -9.36 18.00
C MET A 1 20.26 -9.70 16.77
N THR A 2 18.97 -9.52 16.81
CA THR A 2 18.07 -9.82 15.67
C THR A 2 18.11 -8.64 14.71
N GLN A 3 18.87 -8.77 13.62
CA GLN A 3 18.82 -7.84 12.49
C GLN A 3 17.42 -7.86 11.88
N ALA A 4 16.92 -6.72 11.42
CA ALA A 4 15.76 -6.71 10.53
C ALA A 4 16.13 -7.54 9.30
N GLN A 5 15.45 -8.66 9.10
CA GLN A 5 15.85 -9.66 8.11
C GLN A 5 14.89 -9.71 6.91
N ALA A 6 13.73 -9.06 6.98
CA ALA A 6 12.75 -9.04 5.90
C ALA A 6 12.07 -7.67 5.80
N ILE A 7 11.70 -7.31 4.58
CA ILE A 7 11.02 -6.06 4.28
C ILE A 7 9.68 -6.40 3.61
N ILE A 8 8.60 -5.83 4.14
CA ILE A 8 7.29 -5.96 3.54
C ILE A 8 6.86 -4.57 3.06
N PHE A 9 6.60 -4.45 1.78
CA PHE A 9 6.18 -3.20 1.17
C PHE A 9 4.66 -3.15 1.02
N ASP A 10 4.06 -2.00 1.28
CA ASP A 10 2.83 -1.68 0.59
C ASP A 10 3.12 -1.47 -0.90
N LEU A 11 2.08 -1.51 -1.74
CA LEU A 11 2.23 -1.40 -3.19
C LEU A 11 1.81 -0.03 -3.69
N ASP A 12 0.55 0.33 -3.49
CA ASP A 12 -0.10 1.50 -4.08
C ASP A 12 0.26 2.77 -3.30
N GLY A 13 0.84 3.78 -3.97
CA GLY A 13 1.35 4.99 -3.30
C GLY A 13 2.71 4.81 -2.61
N CYS A 14 3.20 3.57 -2.51
CA CYS A 14 4.48 3.21 -1.89
C CYS A 14 5.54 2.76 -2.91
N LEU A 15 5.29 1.70 -3.67
CA LEU A 15 6.17 1.22 -4.75
C LEU A 15 5.78 1.80 -6.12
N VAL A 16 4.50 1.97 -6.34
CA VAL A 16 3.95 2.54 -7.59
C VAL A 16 3.09 3.76 -7.28
N ASP A 17 3.14 4.74 -8.17
CA ASP A 17 2.37 5.99 -8.04
C ASP A 17 0.97 5.82 -8.67
N SER A 18 0.20 4.91 -8.09
CA SER A 18 -1.10 4.46 -8.59
C SER A 18 -2.30 5.11 -7.88
N GLU A 19 -2.10 5.71 -6.71
CA GLU A 19 -3.19 6.26 -5.90
C GLU A 19 -4.00 7.36 -6.60
N PRO A 20 -3.42 8.34 -7.33
CA PRO A 20 -4.22 9.32 -8.05
C PRO A 20 -5.19 8.68 -9.04
N GLN A 21 -4.76 7.62 -9.75
CA GLN A 21 -5.58 6.88 -10.70
C GLN A 21 -6.65 6.05 -9.99
N SER A 22 -6.30 5.42 -8.87
CA SER A 22 -7.21 4.65 -8.03
C SER A 22 -8.35 5.52 -7.50
N LEU A 23 -8.00 6.65 -6.88
CA LEU A 23 -8.98 7.60 -6.34
C LEU A 23 -9.90 8.18 -7.43
N ALA A 24 -9.33 8.50 -8.60
CA ALA A 24 -10.10 8.98 -9.75
C ALA A 24 -11.06 7.91 -10.29
N ALA A 25 -10.64 6.64 -10.34
CA ALA A 25 -11.47 5.53 -10.79
C ALA A 25 -12.64 5.26 -9.84
N VAL A 26 -12.41 5.27 -8.52
CA VAL A 26 -13.46 5.15 -7.51
C VAL A 26 -14.47 6.30 -7.63
N ALA A 27 -13.98 7.54 -7.69
CA ALA A 27 -14.85 8.71 -7.84
C ALA A 27 -15.70 8.64 -9.12
N ALA A 28 -15.10 8.19 -10.22
CA ALA A 28 -15.81 8.02 -11.49
C ALA A 28 -16.91 6.95 -11.41
N GLU A 29 -16.65 5.83 -10.72
CA GLU A 29 -17.65 4.79 -10.53
C GLU A 29 -18.77 5.24 -9.60
N MET A 30 -18.47 5.97 -8.52
CA MET A 30 -19.47 6.57 -7.64
C MET A 30 -20.37 7.57 -8.40
N ARG A 31 -19.79 8.41 -9.28
CA ARG A 31 -20.58 9.33 -10.11
C ARG A 31 -21.47 8.58 -11.09
N ALA A 32 -21.04 7.46 -11.64
CA ALA A 32 -21.85 6.61 -12.50
C ALA A 32 -23.07 6.02 -11.77
N LEU A 33 -23.00 5.90 -10.43
CA LEU A 33 -24.11 5.49 -9.55
C LEU A 33 -24.98 6.68 -9.07
N GLY A 34 -24.79 7.88 -9.64
CA GLY A 34 -25.58 9.06 -9.29
C GLY A 34 -25.04 9.89 -8.11
N ILE A 35 -23.89 9.54 -7.53
CA ILE A 35 -23.22 10.33 -6.50
C ILE A 35 -22.38 11.41 -7.20
N ALA A 36 -23.06 12.44 -7.72
CA ALA A 36 -22.49 13.41 -8.65
C ALA A 36 -21.33 14.24 -8.06
N ASP A 37 -21.30 14.42 -6.76
CA ASP A 37 -20.32 15.22 -6.00
C ASP A 37 -19.14 14.37 -5.49
N ALA A 38 -19.02 13.09 -5.85
CA ALA A 38 -17.90 12.25 -5.47
C ALA A 38 -16.60 12.76 -6.11
N THR A 39 -15.57 13.02 -5.28
CA THR A 39 -14.25 13.48 -5.71
C THR A 39 -13.12 12.58 -5.25
N PRO A 40 -11.98 12.53 -5.98
CA PRO A 40 -10.80 11.80 -5.54
C PRO A 40 -10.29 12.29 -4.17
N GLU A 41 -10.35 13.59 -3.90
CA GLU A 41 -9.89 14.22 -2.66
C GLU A 41 -10.69 13.71 -1.46
N GLU A 42 -12.02 13.64 -1.59
CA GLU A 42 -12.91 13.13 -0.54
C GLU A 42 -12.60 11.66 -0.24
N ILE A 43 -12.43 10.86 -1.29
CA ILE A 43 -12.16 9.43 -1.16
C ILE A 43 -10.77 9.21 -0.53
N GLY A 44 -9.75 9.92 -0.99
CA GLY A 44 -8.41 9.85 -0.44
C GLY A 44 -8.33 10.26 1.03
N ALA A 45 -9.11 11.27 1.45
CA ALA A 45 -9.14 11.71 2.84
C ALA A 45 -9.73 10.64 3.80
N ARG A 46 -10.53 9.68 3.29
CA ARG A 46 -11.25 8.70 4.10
C ARG A 46 -10.71 7.27 3.97
N PHE A 47 -10.23 6.90 2.79
CA PHE A 47 -10.07 5.49 2.40
C PHE A 47 -8.69 5.13 1.85
N LEU A 48 -7.68 5.99 2.08
CA LEU A 48 -6.31 5.67 1.67
C LEU A 48 -5.81 4.38 2.33
N GLY A 49 -5.34 3.44 1.52
CA GLY A 49 -4.74 2.18 2.00
C GLY A 49 -5.72 1.10 2.47
N VAL A 50 -7.04 1.29 2.30
CA VAL A 50 -8.04 0.26 2.63
C VAL A 50 -8.50 -0.48 1.38
N SER A 51 -9.09 -1.67 1.59
CA SER A 51 -9.66 -2.45 0.49
C SER A 51 -10.94 -1.82 -0.07
N ILE A 52 -11.26 -2.12 -1.33
CA ILE A 52 -12.45 -1.59 -2.00
C ILE A 52 -13.75 -2.02 -1.29
N SER A 53 -13.76 -3.15 -0.60
CA SER A 53 -14.92 -3.62 0.17
C SER A 53 -15.33 -2.65 1.28
N VAL A 54 -14.37 -1.94 1.90
CA VAL A 54 -14.67 -0.90 2.90
C VAL A 54 -15.39 0.30 2.26
N ILE A 55 -15.15 0.55 0.99
CA ILE A 55 -15.79 1.64 0.24
C ILE A 55 -17.24 1.29 -0.10
N HIS A 56 -17.61 0.02 -0.20
CA HIS A 56 -19.00 -0.40 -0.51
C HIS A 56 -20.00 0.21 0.48
N ASP A 57 -19.75 0.08 1.80
CA ASP A 57 -20.62 0.67 2.83
C ASP A 57 -20.76 2.19 2.68
N TYR A 58 -19.71 2.85 2.21
CA TYR A 58 -19.75 4.28 1.95
C TYR A 58 -20.59 4.61 0.72
N VAL A 59 -20.45 3.84 -0.35
CA VAL A 59 -21.28 3.98 -1.57
C VAL A 59 -22.76 3.78 -1.23
N GLU A 60 -23.11 2.75 -0.45
CA GLU A 60 -24.48 2.51 -0.01
C GLU A 60 -25.06 3.70 0.76
N ARG A 61 -24.32 4.21 1.74
CA ARG A 61 -24.75 5.39 2.52
C ARG A 61 -24.95 6.64 1.66
N ARG A 62 -24.11 6.82 0.64
CA ARG A 62 -24.15 8.00 -0.23
C ARG A 62 -25.22 7.92 -1.31
N SER A 63 -25.44 6.73 -1.86
CA SER A 63 -26.44 6.50 -2.92
C SER A 63 -27.86 6.27 -2.35
N GLY A 64 -27.95 5.84 -1.10
CA GLY A 64 -29.22 5.40 -0.48
C GLY A 64 -29.73 4.05 -1.01
N ALA A 65 -28.89 3.29 -1.71
CA ALA A 65 -29.20 1.98 -2.28
C ALA A 65 -28.02 1.01 -2.07
N PRO A 66 -28.28 -0.32 -2.08
CA PRO A 66 -27.20 -1.30 -1.99
C PRO A 66 -26.13 -1.07 -3.05
N CYS A 67 -24.85 -1.21 -2.66
CA CYS A 67 -23.74 -1.12 -3.61
C CYS A 67 -23.86 -2.24 -4.64
N PRO A 68 -23.86 -1.92 -5.94
CA PRO A 68 -23.99 -2.94 -6.98
C PRO A 68 -22.82 -3.94 -6.90
N PRO A 69 -23.07 -5.24 -7.08
CA PRO A 69 -22.03 -6.27 -7.04
C PRO A 69 -20.92 -6.04 -8.10
N GLU A 70 -21.24 -5.33 -9.18
CA GLU A 70 -20.29 -4.98 -10.25
C GLU A 70 -19.39 -3.78 -9.91
N PHE A 71 -19.61 -3.09 -8.80
CA PHE A 71 -18.87 -1.87 -8.45
C PHE A 71 -17.35 -2.09 -8.45
N SER A 72 -16.88 -3.14 -7.76
CA SER A 72 -15.45 -3.46 -7.70
C SER A 72 -14.87 -3.80 -9.07
N ALA A 73 -15.56 -4.61 -9.87
CA ALA A 73 -15.11 -4.98 -11.21
C ALA A 73 -15.10 -3.78 -12.17
N ASN A 74 -16.08 -2.88 -12.07
CA ASN A 74 -16.14 -1.64 -12.85
C ASN A 74 -15.01 -0.68 -12.45
N PHE A 75 -14.78 -0.53 -11.17
CA PHE A 75 -13.64 0.24 -10.64
C PHE A 75 -12.33 -0.28 -11.19
N GLU A 76 -12.03 -1.58 -11.04
CA GLU A 76 -10.78 -2.17 -11.53
C GLU A 76 -10.62 -2.05 -13.05
N ARG A 77 -11.68 -2.22 -13.82
CA ARG A 77 -11.63 -2.02 -15.27
C ARG A 77 -11.23 -0.59 -15.64
N ARG A 78 -11.75 0.44 -14.94
CA ARG A 78 -11.36 1.85 -15.16
C ARG A 78 -9.90 2.07 -14.73
N LEU A 79 -9.52 1.53 -13.60
CA LEU A 79 -8.18 1.64 -13.07
C LEU A 79 -7.15 1.03 -14.02
N PHE A 80 -7.37 -0.21 -14.47
CA PHE A 80 -6.45 -0.90 -15.38
C PHE A 80 -6.31 -0.21 -16.74
N ALA A 81 -7.42 0.33 -17.26
CA ALA A 81 -7.36 1.15 -18.48
C ALA A 81 -6.48 2.41 -18.29
N SER A 82 -6.48 3.02 -17.10
CA SER A 82 -5.60 4.15 -16.81
C SER A 82 -4.14 3.75 -16.62
N TYR A 83 -3.87 2.54 -16.14
CA TYR A 83 -2.51 2.01 -15.94
C TYR A 83 -1.75 1.82 -17.25
N GLU A 84 -2.44 1.48 -18.35
CA GLU A 84 -1.82 1.28 -19.65
C GLU A 84 -1.04 2.51 -20.16
N THR A 85 -1.43 3.70 -19.73
CA THR A 85 -0.86 4.96 -20.20
C THR A 85 -0.13 5.77 -19.13
N GLY A 86 -0.23 5.38 -17.85
CA GLY A 86 0.21 6.28 -16.80
C GLY A 86 0.72 5.62 -15.50
N LEU A 87 0.80 4.30 -15.41
CA LEU A 87 1.36 3.68 -14.21
C LEU A 87 2.89 3.82 -14.21
N THR A 88 3.43 4.39 -13.15
CA THR A 88 4.89 4.54 -12.96
C THR A 88 5.30 4.04 -11.58
N CYS A 89 6.54 3.55 -11.48
CA CYS A 89 7.14 3.34 -10.16
C CYS A 89 7.41 4.68 -9.48
N ILE A 90 7.31 4.71 -8.17
CA ILE A 90 7.83 5.83 -7.38
C ILE A 90 9.33 6.00 -7.68
N PRO A 91 9.82 7.24 -7.90
CA PRO A 91 11.25 7.48 -8.17
C PRO A 91 12.14 6.85 -7.09
N GLY A 92 13.19 6.14 -7.50
CA GLY A 92 14.11 5.44 -6.60
C GLY A 92 13.74 3.98 -6.28
N VAL A 93 12.50 3.56 -6.46
CA VAL A 93 12.04 2.19 -6.17
C VAL A 93 12.83 1.12 -6.94
N PRO A 94 13.03 1.21 -8.27
CA PRO A 94 13.78 0.17 -8.98
C PRO A 94 15.20 0.00 -8.45
N GLY A 95 15.88 1.11 -8.11
CA GLY A 95 17.23 1.06 -7.55
C GLY A 95 17.27 0.43 -6.15
N LEU A 96 16.32 0.77 -5.28
CA LEU A 96 16.19 0.19 -3.95
C LEU A 96 15.95 -1.33 -4.02
N LEU A 97 14.98 -1.76 -4.85
CA LEU A 97 14.65 -3.17 -4.98
C LEU A 97 15.81 -3.98 -5.57
N GLN A 98 16.50 -3.43 -6.57
CA GLN A 98 17.68 -4.07 -7.15
C GLN A 98 18.80 -4.27 -6.11
N GLN A 99 19.02 -3.27 -5.27
CA GLN A 99 20.05 -3.34 -4.20
C GLN A 99 19.67 -4.39 -3.15
N LEU A 100 18.44 -4.36 -2.62
CA LEU A 100 17.96 -5.33 -1.65
C LEU A 100 17.96 -6.76 -2.20
N HIS A 101 17.57 -6.93 -3.46
CA HIS A 101 17.59 -8.21 -4.15
C HIS A 101 19.02 -8.76 -4.29
N THR A 102 19.99 -7.92 -4.66
CA THR A 102 21.41 -8.29 -4.79
C THR A 102 22.00 -8.71 -3.44
N GLU A 103 21.55 -8.10 -2.36
CA GLU A 103 21.96 -8.45 -0.99
C GLU A 103 21.23 -9.68 -0.42
N GLY A 104 20.30 -10.26 -1.18
CA GLY A 104 19.50 -11.42 -0.75
C GLY A 104 18.54 -11.11 0.39
N VAL A 105 18.10 -9.86 0.53
CA VAL A 105 17.13 -9.47 1.56
C VAL A 105 15.76 -10.03 1.20
N PRO A 106 15.11 -10.83 2.07
CA PRO A 106 13.76 -11.30 1.83
C PRO A 106 12.78 -10.12 1.70
N MET A 107 12.03 -10.07 0.61
CA MET A 107 11.05 -9.02 0.34
C MET A 107 9.68 -9.62 0.05
N ALA A 108 8.63 -8.94 0.48
CA ALA A 108 7.24 -9.26 0.14
C ALA A 108 6.42 -7.98 -0.08
N ILE A 109 5.25 -8.15 -0.67
CA ILE A 109 4.21 -7.11 -0.75
C ILE A 109 3.02 -7.52 0.11
N GLY A 110 2.45 -6.54 0.82
CA GLY A 110 1.16 -6.67 1.49
C GLY A 110 0.25 -5.51 1.09
N THR A 111 -0.65 -5.72 0.12
CA THR A 111 -1.54 -4.69 -0.42
C THR A 111 -2.98 -4.84 0.03
N GLY A 112 -3.68 -3.70 0.19
CA GLY A 112 -5.14 -3.66 0.36
C GLY A 112 -5.92 -3.93 -0.93
N GLY A 113 -5.25 -3.93 -2.10
CA GLY A 113 -5.86 -4.24 -3.40
C GLY A 113 -6.20 -5.72 -3.58
N SER A 114 -7.03 -6.04 -4.60
CA SER A 114 -7.36 -7.42 -4.95
C SER A 114 -6.14 -8.18 -5.50
N LEU A 115 -6.24 -9.52 -5.54
CA LEU A 115 -5.22 -10.37 -6.21
C LEU A 115 -5.04 -10.00 -7.68
N LEU A 116 -6.12 -9.66 -8.38
CA LEU A 116 -6.07 -9.23 -9.77
C LEU A 116 -5.34 -7.88 -9.91
N ARG A 117 -5.63 -6.92 -9.02
CA ARG A 117 -4.94 -5.62 -8.99
C ARG A 117 -3.45 -5.81 -8.72
N LEU A 118 -3.09 -6.60 -7.71
CA LEU A 118 -1.71 -6.92 -7.37
C LEU A 118 -0.95 -7.48 -8.60
N ALA A 119 -1.47 -8.52 -9.23
CA ALA A 119 -0.84 -9.15 -10.39
C ALA A 119 -0.71 -8.18 -11.57
N THR A 120 -1.76 -7.40 -11.85
CA THR A 120 -1.77 -6.42 -12.95
C THR A 120 -0.76 -5.31 -12.70
N THR A 121 -0.73 -4.76 -11.48
CA THR A 121 0.20 -3.70 -11.09
C THR A 121 1.65 -4.17 -11.18
N LEU A 122 1.99 -5.34 -10.66
CA LEU A 122 3.34 -5.90 -10.73
C LEU A 122 3.80 -6.12 -12.17
N ARG A 123 2.92 -6.64 -13.03
CA ARG A 123 3.22 -6.86 -14.43
C ARG A 123 3.48 -5.55 -15.18
N LEU A 124 2.59 -4.56 -15.03
CA LEU A 124 2.68 -3.30 -15.77
C LEU A 124 3.80 -2.39 -15.28
N SER A 125 4.11 -2.42 -13.98
CA SER A 125 5.23 -1.67 -13.40
C SER A 125 6.61 -2.32 -13.63
N GLY A 126 6.65 -3.57 -14.09
CA GLY A 126 7.90 -4.34 -14.23
C GLY A 126 8.50 -4.82 -12.91
N LEU A 127 7.75 -4.77 -11.81
CA LEU A 127 8.22 -5.16 -10.48
C LEU A 127 8.06 -6.66 -10.17
N ALA A 128 7.34 -7.40 -11.02
CA ALA A 128 7.11 -8.83 -10.83
C ALA A 128 8.37 -9.66 -10.53
N PRO A 129 9.54 -9.44 -11.20
CA PRO A 129 10.74 -10.23 -10.94
C PRO A 129 11.30 -10.15 -9.51
N TYR A 130 10.99 -9.08 -8.77
CA TYR A 130 11.48 -8.90 -7.40
C TYR A 130 10.65 -9.61 -6.34
N PHE A 131 9.37 -9.88 -6.64
CA PHE A 131 8.43 -10.40 -5.65
C PHE A 131 7.94 -11.81 -5.95
N GLU A 132 8.06 -12.29 -7.21
CA GLU A 132 7.61 -13.64 -7.61
C GLU A 132 6.25 -14.01 -6.99
N GLU A 133 6.21 -15.06 -6.13
CA GLU A 133 5.01 -15.48 -5.40
C GLU A 133 4.88 -14.81 -4.01
N ARG A 134 5.63 -13.75 -3.74
CA ARG A 134 5.68 -13.05 -2.44
C ARG A 134 4.82 -11.79 -2.41
N GLY A 135 3.77 -11.75 -3.19
CA GLY A 135 2.76 -10.69 -3.19
C GLY A 135 1.49 -11.19 -2.50
N PHE A 136 1.04 -10.47 -1.46
CA PHE A 136 -0.13 -10.82 -0.66
C PHE A 136 -1.17 -9.71 -0.72
N SER A 137 -2.45 -10.11 -0.84
CA SER A 137 -3.61 -9.24 -0.99
C SER A 137 -4.54 -9.37 0.21
N ALA A 138 -5.31 -8.32 0.47
CA ALA A 138 -6.39 -8.35 1.45
C ALA A 138 -7.44 -9.45 1.15
N ASP A 139 -7.57 -9.91 -0.10
CA ASP A 139 -8.46 -11.02 -0.47
C ASP A 139 -8.08 -12.37 0.18
N GLN A 140 -6.86 -12.50 0.69
CA GLN A 140 -6.32 -13.75 1.24
C GLN A 140 -6.45 -13.85 2.76
N VAL A 141 -7.00 -12.82 3.42
CA VAL A 141 -7.09 -12.75 4.88
C VAL A 141 -8.51 -12.44 5.35
N ALA A 142 -8.80 -12.78 6.59
CA ALA A 142 -10.11 -12.51 7.16
C ALA A 142 -10.36 -11.01 7.38
N GLN A 143 -9.32 -10.27 7.76
CA GLN A 143 -9.39 -8.84 7.99
C GLN A 143 -8.20 -8.14 7.32
N GLY A 144 -8.50 -7.16 6.44
CA GLY A 144 -7.50 -6.27 5.86
C GLY A 144 -7.00 -5.21 6.84
N LYS A 145 -6.07 -4.37 6.40
CA LYS A 145 -5.56 -3.21 7.15
C LYS A 145 -6.74 -2.39 7.71
N PRO A 146 -6.75 -1.98 8.98
CA PRO A 146 -5.63 -1.95 9.93
C PRO A 146 -5.42 -3.22 10.78
N ALA A 147 -6.11 -4.34 10.51
CA ALA A 147 -5.84 -5.60 11.19
C ALA A 147 -4.46 -6.16 10.77
N PRO A 148 -3.79 -6.94 11.64
CA PRO A 148 -2.43 -7.41 11.39
C PRO A 148 -2.33 -8.55 10.38
N ASP A 149 -3.46 -9.17 10.02
CA ASP A 149 -3.57 -10.46 9.35
C ASP A 149 -2.73 -10.53 8.06
N LEU A 150 -2.79 -9.46 7.25
CA LEU A 150 -2.08 -9.38 5.98
C LEU A 150 -0.55 -9.41 6.15
N PHE A 151 -0.02 -8.65 7.09
CA PHE A 151 1.42 -8.63 7.34
C PHE A 151 1.90 -9.88 8.08
N LEU A 152 1.08 -10.47 8.95
CA LEU A 152 1.36 -11.76 9.54
C LEU A 152 1.39 -12.88 8.49
N LEU A 153 0.48 -12.85 7.51
CA LEU A 153 0.52 -13.74 6.35
C LEU A 153 1.85 -13.60 5.60
N ALA A 154 2.23 -12.36 5.24
CA ALA A 154 3.48 -12.09 4.52
C ALA A 154 4.72 -12.60 5.28
N ALA A 155 4.82 -12.34 6.58
CA ALA A 155 5.94 -12.82 7.41
C ALA A 155 6.00 -14.35 7.48
N ARG A 156 4.85 -15.01 7.62
CA ARG A 156 4.74 -16.47 7.62
C ARG A 156 5.24 -17.08 6.32
N GLU A 157 4.80 -16.54 5.18
CA GLU A 157 5.20 -17.03 3.86
C GLU A 157 6.68 -16.73 3.53
N LEU A 158 7.25 -15.68 4.12
CA LEU A 158 8.69 -15.42 4.08
C LEU A 158 9.48 -16.34 5.03
N GLY A 159 8.83 -17.08 5.91
CA GLY A 159 9.47 -17.95 6.90
C GLY A 159 10.22 -17.18 7.99
N VAL A 160 9.79 -15.96 8.34
CA VAL A 160 10.45 -15.10 9.32
C VAL A 160 9.50 -14.68 10.44
N PRO A 161 9.99 -14.51 11.68
CA PRO A 161 9.17 -13.97 12.76
C PRO A 161 8.84 -12.49 12.52
N PRO A 162 7.63 -12.04 12.88
CA PRO A 162 7.19 -10.67 12.65
C PRO A 162 8.12 -9.60 13.25
N GLU A 163 8.75 -9.88 14.37
CA GLU A 163 9.58 -8.93 15.13
C GLU A 163 10.86 -8.49 14.36
N ILE A 164 11.25 -9.24 13.34
CA ILE A 164 12.40 -8.88 12.49
C ILE A 164 11.98 -8.32 11.13
N CYS A 165 10.66 -8.14 10.91
CA CYS A 165 10.13 -7.50 9.72
C CYS A 165 10.08 -5.97 9.88
N VAL A 166 10.35 -5.27 8.78
CA VAL A 166 10.09 -3.84 8.63
C VAL A 166 9.06 -3.66 7.53
N VAL A 167 8.00 -2.92 7.81
CA VAL A 167 6.96 -2.57 6.84
C VAL A 167 7.22 -1.15 6.33
N ILE A 168 7.11 -0.93 5.02
CA ILE A 168 7.15 0.39 4.39
C ILE A 168 5.74 0.69 3.88
N GLU A 169 5.17 1.82 4.31
CA GLU A 169 3.75 2.13 4.16
C GLU A 169 3.50 3.62 4.00
N ASP A 170 2.54 3.97 3.14
CA ASP A 170 2.10 5.35 2.95
C ASP A 170 0.79 5.68 3.68
N SER A 171 0.07 4.67 4.18
CA SER A 171 -1.22 4.86 4.85
C SER A 171 -1.17 4.66 6.37
N PRO A 172 -1.96 5.42 7.14
CA PRO A 172 -2.05 5.21 8.58
C PRO A 172 -2.68 3.86 8.95
N HIS A 173 -3.51 3.29 8.07
CA HIS A 173 -4.12 1.97 8.29
C HIS A 173 -3.06 0.86 8.19
N GLY A 174 -2.15 0.95 7.22
CA GLY A 174 -1.09 -0.03 7.09
C GLY A 174 -0.03 0.11 8.17
N VAL A 175 0.34 1.33 8.57
CA VAL A 175 1.23 1.53 9.72
C VAL A 175 0.64 0.91 10.99
N LYS A 176 -0.66 1.10 11.25
CA LYS A 176 -1.35 0.45 12.39
C LYS A 176 -1.35 -1.06 12.27
N ALA A 177 -1.58 -1.60 11.08
CA ALA A 177 -1.53 -3.05 10.83
C ALA A 177 -0.15 -3.63 11.11
N ALA A 178 0.92 -2.96 10.67
CA ALA A 178 2.30 -3.36 10.95
C ALA A 178 2.59 -3.38 12.46
N ARG A 179 2.19 -2.32 13.17
CA ARG A 179 2.37 -2.23 14.63
C ARG A 179 1.57 -3.30 15.37
N ALA A 180 0.34 -3.55 14.94
CA ALA A 180 -0.49 -4.63 15.50
C ALA A 180 0.08 -6.03 15.24
N ALA A 181 0.81 -6.22 14.13
CA ALA A 181 1.56 -7.44 13.82
C ALA A 181 2.87 -7.58 14.62
N GLY A 182 3.24 -6.62 15.46
CA GLY A 182 4.52 -6.60 16.19
C GLY A 182 5.72 -6.22 15.32
N MET A 183 5.48 -5.66 14.13
CA MET A 183 6.51 -5.24 13.18
C MET A 183 6.91 -3.78 13.38
N ARG A 184 8.09 -3.42 12.91
CA ARG A 184 8.51 -2.02 12.75
C ARG A 184 7.87 -1.44 11.50
N ALA A 185 7.67 -0.12 11.48
CA ALA A 185 7.11 0.56 10.32
C ALA A 185 7.88 1.83 9.99
N ILE A 186 8.21 2.01 8.71
CA ILE A 186 8.68 3.26 8.13
C ILE A 186 7.52 3.82 7.31
N GLY A 187 7.14 5.07 7.59
CA GLY A 187 6.17 5.79 6.81
C GLY A 187 6.80 6.35 5.52
N PHE A 188 6.03 6.38 4.44
CA PHE A 188 6.46 6.97 3.18
C PHE A 188 5.46 8.02 2.69
N THR A 189 5.95 9.20 2.28
CA THR A 189 5.11 10.31 1.82
C THR A 189 5.49 10.82 0.43
N GLY A 190 6.26 10.04 -0.34
CA GLY A 190 6.76 10.44 -1.65
C GLY A 190 5.78 10.27 -2.81
N GLY A 191 4.63 9.60 -2.61
CA GLY A 191 3.60 9.46 -3.64
C GLY A 191 2.97 10.81 -4.02
N THR A 192 2.60 10.97 -5.31
CA THR A 192 2.05 12.25 -5.82
C THR A 192 0.66 12.57 -5.27
N HIS A 193 -0.10 11.57 -4.81
CA HIS A 193 -1.38 11.77 -4.13
C HIS A 193 -1.25 12.57 -2.81
N LEU A 194 -0.04 12.71 -2.27
CA LEU A 194 0.27 13.47 -1.05
C LEU A 194 0.85 14.86 -1.32
N ASP A 195 0.95 15.28 -2.58
CA ASP A 195 1.46 16.61 -2.94
C ASP A 195 0.67 17.72 -2.24
N GLY A 196 1.41 18.67 -1.67
CA GLY A 196 0.85 19.79 -0.90
C GLY A 196 0.41 19.44 0.53
N ARG A 197 0.44 18.15 0.96
CA ARG A 197 0.05 17.73 2.32
C ARG A 197 1.00 16.71 2.97
N ARG A 198 2.20 16.55 2.41
CA ARG A 198 3.18 15.54 2.88
C ARG A 198 3.53 15.68 4.36
N GLU A 199 3.74 16.91 4.86
CA GLU A 199 4.08 17.14 6.26
C GLU A 199 2.95 16.74 7.22
N VAL A 200 1.72 17.19 6.93
CA VAL A 200 0.54 16.82 7.73
C VAL A 200 0.32 15.30 7.70
N HIS A 201 0.53 14.67 6.55
CA HIS A 201 0.39 13.24 6.41
C HIS A 201 1.51 12.49 7.15
N ALA A 202 2.74 13.02 7.13
CA ALA A 202 3.86 12.47 7.90
C ALA A 202 3.55 12.44 9.41
N ASP A 203 2.93 13.50 9.95
CA ASP A 203 2.51 13.51 11.36
C ASP A 203 1.42 12.45 11.62
N THR A 204 0.51 12.24 10.68
CA THR A 204 -0.50 11.19 10.76
C THR A 204 0.14 9.79 10.80
N LEU A 205 1.17 9.54 9.98
CA LEU A 205 1.92 8.28 10.00
C LEU A 205 2.70 8.09 11.30
N ARG A 206 3.33 9.14 11.84
CA ARG A 206 4.00 9.08 13.15
C ARG A 206 3.02 8.77 14.28
N GLN A 207 1.85 9.41 14.29
CA GLN A 207 0.78 9.12 15.25
C GLN A 207 0.23 7.68 15.11
N ALA A 208 0.24 7.12 13.91
CA ALA A 208 -0.12 5.72 13.68
C ALA A 208 0.96 4.74 14.16
N GLY A 209 2.17 5.20 14.45
CA GLY A 209 3.27 4.39 15.01
C GLY A 209 4.44 4.16 14.05
N ALA A 210 4.56 4.92 12.96
CA ALA A 210 5.77 4.90 12.12
C ALA A 210 6.97 5.43 12.92
N GLU A 211 8.07 4.67 12.90
CA GLU A 211 9.30 5.02 13.64
C GLU A 211 10.09 6.13 12.92
N GLU A 212 9.99 6.15 11.61
CA GLU A 212 10.56 7.16 10.74
C GLU A 212 9.58 7.42 9.59
N VAL A 213 9.62 8.62 9.00
CA VAL A 213 8.82 8.97 7.83
C VAL A 213 9.71 9.64 6.81
N LEU A 214 9.73 9.10 5.60
CA LEU A 214 10.56 9.56 4.49
C LEU A 214 9.69 10.02 3.32
N ALA A 215 10.13 11.07 2.64
CA ALA A 215 9.50 11.56 1.41
C ALA A 215 10.28 11.20 0.13
N ASP A 216 11.48 10.67 0.29
CA ASP A 216 12.37 10.31 -0.81
C ASP A 216 12.83 8.85 -0.66
N MET A 217 12.48 8.02 -1.64
CA MET A 217 12.84 6.60 -1.65
C MET A 217 14.35 6.36 -1.69
N SER A 218 15.14 7.32 -2.17
CA SER A 218 16.60 7.21 -2.17
C SER A 218 17.21 7.15 -0.76
N GLN A 219 16.50 7.63 0.25
CA GLN A 219 16.90 7.58 1.66
C GLN A 219 16.51 6.26 2.34
N MET A 220 15.61 5.48 1.73
CA MET A 220 15.02 4.29 2.33
C MET A 220 16.06 3.22 2.67
N TYR A 221 17.05 3.01 1.79
CA TYR A 221 18.09 2.03 2.06
C TYR A 221 18.92 2.35 3.31
N ALA A 222 19.27 3.63 3.51
CA ALA A 222 20.01 4.07 4.69
C ALA A 222 19.17 3.88 5.97
N ALA A 223 17.90 4.24 5.95
CA ALA A 223 16.97 4.04 7.06
C ALA A 223 16.82 2.54 7.41
N LEU A 224 16.59 1.68 6.42
CA LEU A 224 16.53 0.23 6.61
C LEU A 224 17.82 -0.33 7.20
N SER A 225 18.98 0.15 6.73
CA SER A 225 20.28 -0.27 7.24
C SER A 225 20.50 0.16 8.70
N ALA A 226 20.07 1.37 9.07
CA ALA A 226 20.12 1.83 10.45
C ALA A 226 19.24 0.97 11.37
N LEU A 227 18.05 0.60 10.92
CA LEU A 227 17.14 -0.30 11.65
C LEU A 227 17.71 -1.71 11.84
N ARG A 228 18.53 -2.20 10.88
CA ARG A 228 19.22 -3.50 10.99
C ARG A 228 20.25 -3.53 12.10
N HIS A 229 20.85 -2.39 12.47
CA HIS A 229 21.95 -2.29 13.41
C HIS A 229 21.53 -1.69 14.76
N ALA A 230 20.32 -1.19 14.92
CA ALA A 230 19.84 -0.60 16.15
C ALA A 230 19.56 -1.67 17.22
N PRO A 231 20.06 -1.50 18.46
CA PRO A 231 19.61 -2.31 19.59
C PRO A 231 18.14 -2.00 19.88
N ARG A 232 17.37 -3.02 20.23
CA ARG A 232 15.99 -2.85 20.74
C ARG A 232 16.00 -2.32 22.17
#